data_df63f4c3175f29bb75bbe5377cb5dea4
#
_entry.id   df63f4c3175f29bb75bbe5377cb5dea4
#
_cell.length_a   1.000
_cell.length_b   1.000
_cell.length_c   1.000
_cell.angle_alpha   90.00
_cell.angle_beta   90.00
_cell.angle_gamma   90.00
#
_symmetry.space_group_name_H-M   'P 1'
#
loop_
_entity.id
_entity.type
_entity.pdbx_description
1 polymer ?
#
loop_
_entity_poly.entity_id
_entity_poly.type
_entity_poly.pdbx_seq_one_letter_code
_entity_poly.pdbx_strand_id
1 'polypeptide(L)'
;MNEHIDMKISGASSMPGGEYRRVSISGAGKVQGSLKCEELHCSGAAKVQGDVDCAGELHTSGAAKVFGSARCGSLSSSGAFSAQSVQVEGLASVSGSLRTEQALTADELRASGSLEAGSVHCRAFRTSGSCRVSGDIEAETAVLSGAAEIGGLLNAETVEISANRAVHISAIGGGSIHVLQKDTATILGLFHTSPGCARIGSIEGDNIELENVEAEIVRGKYVRIGHGCRIGTVEYGENLEAEHGTVRQSTPTGTK
;
A
#
# COMPACT_ATOMS: atom_id res chain seq x y z
N MET A 1 -10.72 32.86 23.73
CA MET A 1 -9.86 31.68 23.79
C MET A 1 -10.77 30.49 24.05
N ASN A 2 -11.06 29.67 23.08
CA ASN A 2 -11.80 28.43 23.32
C ASN A 2 -10.83 27.45 23.99
N GLU A 3 -11.04 27.18 25.29
CA GLU A 3 -10.35 26.10 25.98
C GLU A 3 -10.82 24.79 25.34
N HIS A 4 -10.02 24.20 24.46
CA HIS A 4 -10.28 22.86 23.94
C HIS A 4 -10.13 21.86 25.08
N ILE A 5 -11.20 21.19 25.42
CA ILE A 5 -11.30 20.26 26.55
C ILE A 5 -10.68 18.90 26.12
N ASP A 6 -9.91 18.29 27.04
CA ASP A 6 -9.47 16.91 26.86
C ASP A 6 -10.62 15.93 27.13
N MET A 7 -10.72 14.90 26.26
CA MET A 7 -11.71 13.86 26.37
C MET A 7 -11.06 12.51 26.71
N LYS A 8 -11.60 11.82 27.72
CA LYS A 8 -11.10 10.49 28.11
C LYS A 8 -12.26 9.51 28.32
N ILE A 9 -12.20 8.37 27.64
CA ILE A 9 -13.13 7.25 27.81
C ILE A 9 -12.33 6.05 28.32
N SER A 10 -12.59 5.60 29.55
CA SER A 10 -11.95 4.43 30.15
C SER A 10 -12.87 3.22 30.33
N GLY A 11 -14.18 3.38 30.22
CA GLY A 11 -15.20 2.32 30.29
C GLY A 11 -16.00 2.22 29.00
N ALA A 12 -17.20 1.62 29.08
CA ALA A 12 -18.17 1.63 27.98
C ALA A 12 -18.99 2.92 28.07
N SER A 13 -18.78 3.83 27.13
CA SER A 13 -19.44 5.14 27.11
C SER A 13 -19.73 5.62 25.70
N SER A 14 -20.82 6.40 25.60
CA SER A 14 -21.19 7.13 24.39
C SER A 14 -21.09 8.62 24.65
N MET A 15 -20.61 9.37 23.68
CA MET A 15 -20.44 10.81 23.81
C MET A 15 -20.77 11.54 22.53
N PRO A 16 -21.12 12.82 22.59
CA PRO A 16 -21.36 13.61 21.40
C PRO A 16 -20.07 13.81 20.60
N GLY A 17 -20.22 14.03 19.30
CA GLY A 17 -19.15 14.61 18.49
C GLY A 17 -18.85 16.05 18.93
N GLY A 18 -17.78 16.62 18.42
CA GLY A 18 -17.39 18.00 18.75
C GLY A 18 -15.91 18.24 18.57
N GLU A 19 -15.45 19.40 19.07
CA GLU A 19 -14.05 19.82 19.04
C GLU A 19 -13.40 19.61 20.39
N TYR A 20 -12.25 18.94 20.38
CA TYR A 20 -11.47 18.60 21.58
C TYR A 20 -9.99 18.88 21.32
N ARG A 21 -9.20 19.04 22.36
CA ARG A 21 -7.75 19.09 22.21
C ARG A 21 -7.19 17.70 22.05
N ARG A 22 -7.38 16.85 23.03
CA ARG A 22 -6.92 15.46 23.04
C ARG A 22 -8.07 14.51 23.32
N VAL A 23 -8.15 13.44 22.54
CA VAL A 23 -9.12 12.38 22.72
C VAL A 23 -8.39 11.08 23.05
N SER A 24 -8.74 10.45 24.18
CA SER A 24 -8.15 9.18 24.61
C SER A 24 -9.25 8.16 24.89
N ILE A 25 -9.25 7.05 24.15
CA ILE A 25 -10.23 5.97 24.27
C ILE A 25 -9.51 4.69 24.64
N SER A 26 -9.59 4.28 25.91
CA SER A 26 -9.01 3.02 26.40
C SER A 26 -10.05 1.93 26.64
N GLY A 27 -11.32 2.28 26.72
CA GLY A 27 -12.47 1.36 26.83
C GLY A 27 -13.21 1.16 25.52
N ALA A 28 -14.52 0.92 25.62
CA ALA A 28 -15.42 0.85 24.46
C ALA A 28 -16.13 2.20 24.27
N GLY A 29 -15.59 3.03 23.40
CA GLY A 29 -16.11 4.39 23.13
C GLY A 29 -16.95 4.47 21.87
N LYS A 30 -18.09 5.17 21.95
CA LYS A 30 -18.91 5.54 20.80
C LYS A 30 -19.02 7.06 20.73
N VAL A 31 -18.53 7.67 19.64
CA VAL A 31 -18.69 9.09 19.35
C VAL A 31 -19.89 9.27 18.42
N GLN A 32 -20.87 10.05 18.85
CA GLN A 32 -22.09 10.33 18.08
C GLN A 32 -21.89 11.60 17.25
N GLY A 33 -21.50 11.43 15.99
CA GLY A 33 -21.21 12.52 15.07
C GLY A 33 -19.72 12.61 14.74
N SER A 34 -19.32 13.73 14.14
CA SER A 34 -17.93 13.98 13.74
C SER A 34 -17.06 14.43 14.91
N LEU A 35 -15.79 14.13 14.83
CA LEU A 35 -14.78 14.41 15.84
C LEU A 35 -13.69 15.29 15.24
N LYS A 36 -13.41 16.42 15.87
CA LYS A 36 -12.27 17.26 15.55
C LYS A 36 -11.35 17.36 16.76
N CYS A 37 -10.05 17.10 16.57
CA CYS A 37 -9.08 17.11 17.68
C CYS A 37 -7.66 17.44 17.21
N GLU A 38 -6.78 17.73 18.16
CA GLU A 38 -5.35 17.84 17.87
C GLU A 38 -4.66 16.47 17.91
N GLU A 39 -5.07 15.59 18.86
CA GLU A 39 -4.53 14.23 19.01
C GLU A 39 -5.65 13.24 19.32
N LEU A 40 -5.58 12.04 18.71
CA LEU A 40 -6.50 10.94 18.96
C LEU A 40 -5.73 9.66 19.29
N HIS A 41 -5.89 9.15 20.51
CA HIS A 41 -5.34 7.88 20.97
C HIS A 41 -6.44 6.86 21.25
N CYS A 42 -6.40 5.74 20.54
CA CYS A 42 -7.34 4.64 20.74
C CYS A 42 -6.59 3.34 21.08
N SER A 43 -6.61 2.94 22.34
CA SER A 43 -6.09 1.62 22.78
C SER A 43 -7.20 0.59 23.01
N GLY A 44 -8.45 1.03 23.11
CA GLY A 44 -9.64 0.20 23.22
C GLY A 44 -10.39 0.00 21.91
N ALA A 45 -11.71 -0.05 21.98
CA ALA A 45 -12.59 -0.14 20.83
C ALA A 45 -13.33 1.20 20.63
N ALA A 46 -13.06 1.89 19.54
CA ALA A 46 -13.68 3.16 19.19
C ALA A 46 -14.58 3.04 17.97
N LYS A 47 -15.72 3.69 18.03
CA LYS A 47 -16.65 3.86 16.88
C LYS A 47 -17.03 5.33 16.76
N VAL A 48 -16.64 5.97 15.67
CA VAL A 48 -17.02 7.36 15.34
C VAL A 48 -18.07 7.33 14.24
N GLN A 49 -19.25 7.89 14.50
CA GLN A 49 -20.41 7.83 13.57
C GLN A 49 -20.31 8.82 12.39
N GLY A 50 -19.41 9.80 12.48
CA GLY A 50 -19.14 10.79 11.43
C GLY A 50 -17.67 10.75 11.01
N ASP A 51 -17.16 11.91 10.63
CA ASP A 51 -15.77 12.10 10.20
C ASP A 51 -14.85 12.31 11.40
N VAL A 52 -13.57 12.06 11.20
CA VAL A 52 -12.49 12.41 12.13
C VAL A 52 -11.55 13.40 11.45
N ASP A 53 -11.39 14.56 12.06
CA ASP A 53 -10.39 15.57 11.67
C ASP A 53 -9.40 15.77 12.85
N CYS A 54 -8.23 15.15 12.73
CA CYS A 54 -7.18 15.16 13.73
C CYS A 54 -5.99 15.96 13.21
N ALA A 55 -5.77 17.16 13.71
CA ALA A 55 -4.70 18.03 13.19
C ALA A 55 -3.29 17.44 13.39
N GLY A 56 -3.08 16.61 14.41
CA GLY A 56 -1.81 15.96 14.69
C GLY A 56 -1.86 14.45 14.49
N GLU A 57 -1.47 13.69 15.52
CA GLU A 57 -1.37 12.23 15.44
C GLU A 57 -2.68 11.52 15.74
N LEU A 58 -3.05 10.60 14.84
CA LEU A 58 -4.03 9.56 15.07
C LEU A 58 -3.32 8.25 15.38
N HIS A 59 -3.36 7.83 16.64
CA HIS A 59 -2.74 6.58 17.08
C HIS A 59 -3.80 5.55 17.46
N THR A 60 -3.70 4.33 16.91
CA THR A 60 -4.58 3.23 17.30
C THR A 60 -3.79 1.94 17.54
N SER A 61 -3.89 1.40 18.74
CA SER A 61 -3.39 0.07 19.11
C SER A 61 -4.52 -0.93 19.35
N GLY A 62 -5.74 -0.44 19.54
CA GLY A 62 -6.97 -1.23 19.62
C GLY A 62 -7.70 -1.33 18.29
N ALA A 63 -9.03 -1.28 18.32
CA ALA A 63 -9.87 -1.30 17.14
C ALA A 63 -10.62 0.03 16.98
N ALA A 64 -10.36 0.77 15.93
CA ALA A 64 -11.05 2.01 15.64
C ALA A 64 -11.79 1.94 14.31
N LYS A 65 -13.08 2.26 14.32
CA LYS A 65 -13.92 2.37 13.14
C LYS A 65 -14.50 3.77 13.03
N VAL A 66 -14.17 4.45 11.93
CA VAL A 66 -14.75 5.71 11.50
C VAL A 66 -15.75 5.42 10.39
N PHE A 67 -17.00 5.82 10.54
CA PHE A 67 -18.02 5.58 9.52
C PHE A 67 -17.97 6.59 8.37
N GLY A 68 -17.28 7.70 8.56
CA GLY A 68 -16.98 8.70 7.56
C GLY A 68 -15.51 8.68 7.13
N SER A 69 -15.02 9.84 6.73
CA SER A 69 -13.62 10.08 6.38
C SER A 69 -12.77 10.31 7.64
N ALA A 70 -11.48 9.93 7.54
CA ALA A 70 -10.49 10.25 8.56
C ALA A 70 -9.38 11.09 7.95
N ARG A 71 -9.15 12.28 8.51
CA ARG A 71 -8.04 13.16 8.15
C ARG A 71 -7.13 13.35 9.35
N CYS A 72 -5.82 13.26 9.15
CA CYS A 72 -4.85 13.47 10.23
C CYS A 72 -3.50 13.96 9.71
N GLY A 73 -2.70 14.56 10.60
CA GLY A 73 -1.32 14.93 10.32
C GLY A 73 -0.44 13.69 10.13
N SER A 74 -0.55 12.72 11.05
CA SER A 74 0.10 11.41 10.95
C SER A 74 -0.79 10.30 11.47
N LEU A 75 -0.63 9.08 10.92
CA LEU A 75 -1.36 7.88 11.32
C LEU A 75 -0.39 6.80 11.81
N SER A 76 -0.62 6.29 13.01
CA SER A 76 0.10 5.14 13.57
C SER A 76 -0.91 4.07 14.00
N SER A 77 -0.94 2.94 13.29
CA SER A 77 -1.87 1.86 13.56
C SER A 77 -1.15 0.53 13.78
N SER A 78 -1.16 0.05 15.01
CA SER A 78 -0.72 -1.31 15.36
C SER A 78 -1.90 -2.26 15.59
N GLY A 79 -3.10 -1.73 15.79
CA GLY A 79 -4.37 -2.47 15.86
C GLY A 79 -5.13 -2.51 14.55
N ALA A 80 -6.45 -2.45 14.60
CA ALA A 80 -7.32 -2.41 13.44
C ALA A 80 -7.92 -1.01 13.28
N PHE A 81 -7.68 -0.39 12.15
CA PHE A 81 -8.26 0.91 11.80
C PHE A 81 -9.08 0.79 10.51
N SER A 82 -10.28 1.32 10.51
CA SER A 82 -11.12 1.37 9.31
C SER A 82 -11.84 2.71 9.18
N ALA A 83 -11.89 3.23 7.95
CA ALA A 83 -12.63 4.44 7.59
C ALA A 83 -13.17 4.31 6.16
N GLN A 84 -14.05 5.21 5.76
CA GLN A 84 -14.53 5.28 4.39
C GLN A 84 -13.40 5.75 3.46
N SER A 85 -12.71 6.81 3.83
CA SER A 85 -11.47 7.28 3.21
C SER A 85 -10.48 7.75 4.28
N VAL A 86 -9.20 7.76 3.95
CA VAL A 86 -8.13 8.19 4.86
C VAL A 86 -7.23 9.18 4.16
N GLN A 87 -7.03 10.33 4.77
CA GLN A 87 -6.08 11.35 4.32
C GLN A 87 -5.08 11.66 5.43
N VAL A 88 -3.81 11.40 5.17
CA VAL A 88 -2.70 11.66 6.08
C VAL A 88 -1.77 12.67 5.44
N GLU A 89 -1.49 13.79 6.11
CA GLU A 89 -0.61 14.82 5.54
C GLU A 89 0.86 14.36 5.48
N GLY A 90 1.29 13.56 6.45
CA GLY A 90 2.64 13.02 6.55
C GLY A 90 2.69 11.51 6.44
N LEU A 91 3.26 10.86 7.47
CA LEU A 91 3.47 9.41 7.50
C LEU A 91 2.24 8.65 7.98
N ALA A 92 1.82 7.67 7.19
CA ALA A 92 0.91 6.60 7.60
C ALA A 92 1.70 5.31 7.86
N SER A 93 1.80 4.90 9.13
CA SER A 93 2.50 3.67 9.56
C SER A 93 1.50 2.62 10.04
N VAL A 94 1.46 1.47 9.39
CA VAL A 94 0.50 0.40 9.65
C VAL A 94 1.24 -0.90 9.92
N SER A 95 1.23 -1.34 11.17
CA SER A 95 1.74 -2.66 11.57
C SER A 95 0.61 -3.67 11.76
N GLY A 96 -0.58 -3.20 12.10
CA GLY A 96 -1.80 -3.99 12.23
C GLY A 96 -2.59 -4.09 10.92
N SER A 97 -3.85 -3.68 10.94
CA SER A 97 -4.74 -3.69 9.77
C SER A 97 -5.30 -2.29 9.51
N LEU A 98 -5.17 -1.84 8.28
CA LEU A 98 -5.82 -0.64 7.76
C LEU A 98 -6.77 -1.02 6.63
N ARG A 99 -8.02 -0.60 6.75
CA ARG A 99 -9.02 -0.79 5.71
C ARG A 99 -9.70 0.51 5.35
N THR A 100 -9.69 0.87 4.08
CA THR A 100 -10.49 1.96 3.53
C THR A 100 -11.33 1.46 2.34
N GLU A 101 -12.57 1.94 2.23
CA GLU A 101 -13.44 1.59 1.10
C GLU A 101 -13.10 2.40 -0.15
N GLN A 102 -12.60 3.61 0.06
CA GLN A 102 -12.25 4.58 -0.98
C GLN A 102 -10.74 4.84 -1.00
N ALA A 103 -10.35 6.09 -1.20
CA ALA A 103 -8.96 6.50 -1.32
C ALA A 103 -8.21 6.52 0.03
N LEU A 104 -6.97 6.11 -0.02
CA LEU A 104 -5.94 6.37 0.99
C LEU A 104 -4.91 7.32 0.41
N THR A 105 -4.79 8.51 1.00
CA THR A 105 -3.81 9.51 0.58
C THR A 105 -2.83 9.77 1.72
N ALA A 106 -1.53 9.79 1.43
CA ALA A 106 -0.48 10.10 2.41
C ALA A 106 0.74 10.72 1.72
N ASP A 107 1.64 11.39 2.44
CA ASP A 107 2.97 11.67 1.88
C ASP A 107 3.77 10.36 1.82
N GLU A 108 3.87 9.65 2.91
CA GLU A 108 4.52 8.35 2.98
C GLU A 108 3.59 7.29 3.60
N LEU A 109 3.48 6.13 2.96
CA LEU A 109 2.71 5.00 3.44
C LEU A 109 3.61 3.78 3.67
N ARG A 110 3.69 3.32 4.91
CA ARG A 110 4.42 2.12 5.32
C ARG A 110 3.47 1.10 5.92
N ALA A 111 3.33 -0.06 5.29
CA ALA A 111 2.47 -1.13 5.76
C ALA A 111 3.26 -2.44 5.93
N SER A 112 3.45 -2.90 7.16
CA SER A 112 4.01 -4.22 7.46
C SER A 112 2.95 -5.25 7.84
N GLY A 113 1.75 -4.81 8.16
CA GLY A 113 0.57 -5.63 8.42
C GLY A 113 -0.31 -5.83 7.19
N SER A 114 -1.62 -5.66 7.36
CA SER A 114 -2.61 -5.77 6.28
C SER A 114 -3.11 -4.40 5.83
N LEU A 115 -3.02 -4.13 4.56
CA LEU A 115 -3.57 -2.94 3.91
C LEU A 115 -4.66 -3.36 2.93
N GLU A 116 -5.85 -2.76 3.06
CA GLU A 116 -6.94 -2.89 2.10
C GLU A 116 -7.47 -1.49 1.75
N ALA A 117 -7.45 -1.12 0.47
CA ALA A 117 -7.88 0.20 0.01
C ALA A 117 -8.58 0.16 -1.35
N GLY A 118 -9.44 1.15 -1.61
CA GLY A 118 -10.02 1.37 -2.93
C GLY A 118 -8.97 1.85 -3.92
N SER A 119 -8.21 2.89 -3.56
CA SER A 119 -7.05 3.40 -4.29
C SER A 119 -6.02 3.97 -3.31
N VAL A 120 -4.78 4.13 -3.76
CA VAL A 120 -3.69 4.71 -2.96
C VAL A 120 -3.02 5.82 -3.75
N HIS A 121 -2.81 6.97 -3.11
CA HIS A 121 -2.03 8.05 -3.67
C HIS A 121 -1.01 8.55 -2.62
N CYS A 122 0.27 8.45 -2.92
CA CYS A 122 1.33 8.88 -2.00
C CYS A 122 2.63 9.16 -2.74
N ARG A 123 3.54 9.89 -2.10
CA ARG A 123 4.89 10.05 -2.63
C ARG A 123 5.70 8.76 -2.50
N ALA A 124 5.68 8.12 -1.34
CA ALA A 124 6.42 6.88 -1.10
C ALA A 124 5.51 5.78 -0.55
N PHE A 125 5.43 4.67 -1.28
CA PHE A 125 4.67 3.48 -0.93
C PHE A 125 5.59 2.32 -0.58
N ARG A 126 5.49 1.80 0.65
CA ARG A 126 6.27 0.64 1.09
C ARG A 126 5.38 -0.38 1.79
N THR A 127 5.38 -1.61 1.31
CA THR A 127 4.66 -2.71 1.95
C THR A 127 5.51 -3.97 2.06
N SER A 128 5.45 -4.62 3.22
CA SER A 128 6.09 -5.92 3.47
C SER A 128 5.09 -6.99 3.94
N GLY A 129 3.87 -6.58 4.26
CA GLY A 129 2.77 -7.45 4.67
C GLY A 129 1.88 -7.90 3.51
N SER A 130 0.58 -7.86 3.74
CA SER A 130 -0.45 -8.12 2.71
C SER A 130 -1.04 -6.79 2.23
N CYS A 131 -1.04 -6.57 0.94
CA CYS A 131 -1.61 -5.38 0.31
C CYS A 131 -2.68 -5.79 -0.70
N ARG A 132 -3.90 -5.26 -0.53
CA ARG A 132 -4.98 -5.38 -1.50
C ARG A 132 -5.51 -4.01 -1.85
N VAL A 133 -5.37 -3.61 -3.11
CA VAL A 133 -5.93 -2.36 -3.64
C VAL A 133 -6.80 -2.71 -4.85
N SER A 134 -8.08 -2.35 -4.78
CA SER A 134 -9.03 -2.70 -5.85
C SER A 134 -8.89 -1.83 -7.11
N GLY A 135 -8.42 -0.60 -6.96
CA GLY A 135 -8.13 0.36 -8.02
C GLY A 135 -6.63 0.60 -8.19
N ASP A 136 -6.28 1.86 -8.41
CA ASP A 136 -4.94 2.29 -8.77
C ASP A 136 -4.07 2.64 -7.55
N ILE A 137 -2.76 2.51 -7.73
CA ILE A 137 -1.73 3.04 -6.85
C ILE A 137 -0.90 4.04 -7.64
N GLU A 138 -0.83 5.28 -7.16
CA GLU A 138 0.03 6.33 -7.71
C GLU A 138 1.07 6.74 -6.67
N ALA A 139 2.35 6.68 -7.05
CA ALA A 139 3.47 7.05 -6.18
C ALA A 139 4.65 7.61 -6.98
N GLU A 140 5.64 8.22 -6.31
CA GLU A 140 6.96 8.44 -6.91
C GLU A 140 7.82 7.17 -6.75
N THR A 141 7.71 6.52 -5.59
CA THR A 141 8.44 5.28 -5.31
C THR A 141 7.51 4.23 -4.72
N ALA A 142 7.49 3.03 -5.28
CA ALA A 142 6.72 1.90 -4.79
C ALA A 142 7.63 0.69 -4.51
N VAL A 143 7.66 0.23 -3.25
CA VAL A 143 8.43 -0.95 -2.81
C VAL A 143 7.51 -1.99 -2.20
N LEU A 144 7.35 -3.13 -2.85
CA LEU A 144 6.48 -4.23 -2.44
C LEU A 144 7.33 -5.48 -2.14
N SER A 145 7.37 -5.89 -0.88
CA SER A 145 8.11 -7.09 -0.44
C SER A 145 7.20 -8.21 0.08
N GLY A 146 5.90 -7.96 0.20
CA GLY A 146 4.88 -8.89 0.69
C GLY A 146 3.99 -9.44 -0.41
N ALA A 147 2.86 -10.01 0.01
CA ALA A 147 1.79 -10.38 -0.92
C ALA A 147 1.06 -9.13 -1.40
N ALA A 148 0.80 -9.03 -2.70
CA ALA A 148 0.11 -7.89 -3.28
C ALA A 148 -0.95 -8.33 -4.29
N GLU A 149 -2.12 -7.71 -4.21
CA GLU A 149 -3.21 -7.84 -5.17
C GLU A 149 -3.66 -6.42 -5.54
N ILE A 150 -3.37 -5.99 -6.79
CA ILE A 150 -3.69 -4.66 -7.28
C ILE A 150 -4.56 -4.82 -8.52
N GLY A 151 -5.82 -4.40 -8.41
CA GLY A 151 -6.82 -4.56 -9.47
C GLY A 151 -6.68 -3.55 -10.60
N GLY A 152 -6.00 -2.43 -10.37
CA GLY A 152 -5.76 -1.37 -11.32
C GLY A 152 -4.28 -1.23 -11.71
N LEU A 153 -3.90 0.00 -12.02
CA LEU A 153 -2.54 0.39 -12.41
C LEU A 153 -1.70 0.71 -11.16
N LEU A 154 -0.53 0.11 -11.04
CA LEU A 154 0.54 0.59 -10.17
C LEU A 154 1.44 1.51 -10.99
N ASN A 155 1.36 2.81 -10.76
CA ASN A 155 2.13 3.82 -11.45
C ASN A 155 3.11 4.51 -10.50
N ALA A 156 4.41 4.40 -10.78
CA ALA A 156 5.43 5.10 -10.00
C ALA A 156 6.71 5.30 -10.83
N GLU A 157 7.46 6.37 -10.56
CA GLU A 157 8.76 6.59 -11.22
C GLU A 157 9.72 5.41 -10.96
N THR A 158 9.73 4.90 -9.73
CA THR A 158 10.51 3.71 -9.38
C THR A 158 9.61 2.66 -8.74
N VAL A 159 9.61 1.45 -9.31
CA VAL A 159 8.90 0.28 -8.81
C VAL A 159 9.87 -0.84 -8.46
N GLU A 160 9.87 -1.27 -7.20
CA GLU A 160 10.64 -2.43 -6.74
C GLU A 160 9.69 -3.49 -6.16
N ILE A 161 9.68 -4.67 -6.74
CA ILE A 161 8.84 -5.78 -6.27
C ILE A 161 9.72 -6.99 -5.96
N SER A 162 9.60 -7.52 -4.73
CA SER A 162 10.23 -8.78 -4.37
C SER A 162 9.28 -9.94 -4.65
N ALA A 163 9.53 -10.72 -5.70
CA ALA A 163 8.67 -11.82 -6.18
C ALA A 163 8.72 -13.09 -5.30
N ASN A 164 8.83 -12.96 -3.98
CA ASN A 164 8.93 -14.09 -3.05
C ASN A 164 7.57 -14.59 -2.55
N ARG A 165 6.49 -13.89 -2.86
CA ARG A 165 5.11 -14.22 -2.47
C ARG A 165 4.18 -14.01 -3.65
N ALA A 166 2.92 -14.40 -3.48
CA ALA A 166 1.90 -14.18 -4.52
C ALA A 166 1.72 -12.67 -4.76
N VAL A 167 2.06 -12.24 -5.97
CA VAL A 167 1.86 -10.87 -6.45
C VAL A 167 0.99 -10.96 -7.69
N HIS A 168 -0.16 -10.27 -7.65
CA HIS A 168 -1.07 -10.14 -8.79
C HIS A 168 -1.33 -8.66 -9.03
N ILE A 169 -0.94 -8.15 -10.19
CA ILE A 169 -1.11 -6.73 -10.55
C ILE A 169 -1.65 -6.66 -11.98
N SER A 170 -2.70 -5.88 -12.20
CA SER A 170 -3.27 -5.74 -13.54
C SER A 170 -2.32 -5.04 -14.50
N ALA A 171 -1.72 -3.93 -14.08
CA ALA A 171 -0.75 -3.20 -14.90
C ALA A 171 0.28 -2.48 -14.02
N ILE A 172 1.50 -2.35 -14.53
CA ILE A 172 2.56 -1.52 -13.95
C ILE A 172 3.03 -0.52 -14.99
N GLY A 173 3.12 0.76 -14.57
CA GLY A 173 3.72 1.85 -15.33
C GLY A 173 4.80 2.55 -14.53
N GLY A 174 5.89 2.98 -15.19
CA GLY A 174 6.92 3.75 -14.50
C GLY A 174 8.19 3.99 -15.30
N GLY A 175 9.11 4.75 -14.73
CA GLY A 175 10.43 4.99 -15.31
C GLY A 175 11.35 3.78 -15.15
N SER A 176 11.50 3.28 -13.91
CA SER A 176 12.36 2.15 -13.58
C SER A 176 11.59 1.08 -12.83
N ILE A 177 11.53 -0.13 -13.39
CA ILE A 177 10.74 -1.23 -12.87
C ILE A 177 11.62 -2.45 -12.64
N HIS A 178 11.78 -2.84 -11.37
CA HIS A 178 12.54 -4.01 -10.94
C HIS A 178 11.63 -5.01 -10.23
N VAL A 179 11.38 -6.14 -10.86
CA VAL A 179 10.67 -7.27 -10.25
C VAL A 179 11.66 -8.41 -10.13
N LEU A 180 12.26 -8.54 -8.96
CA LEU A 180 13.38 -9.44 -8.72
C LEU A 180 13.07 -10.44 -7.61
N GLN A 181 13.60 -11.63 -7.69
CA GLN A 181 13.62 -12.57 -6.60
C GLN A 181 14.72 -12.17 -5.60
N LYS A 182 14.36 -11.81 -4.38
CA LYS A 182 15.36 -11.70 -3.31
C LYS A 182 15.70 -13.10 -2.81
N ASP A 183 16.94 -13.52 -2.98
CA ASP A 183 17.45 -14.73 -2.34
C ASP A 183 17.33 -14.59 -0.83
N THR A 184 16.37 -15.28 -0.25
CA THR A 184 16.36 -15.49 1.19
C THR A 184 17.50 -16.47 1.48
N ALA A 185 18.64 -15.95 1.91
CA ALA A 185 19.75 -16.78 2.39
C ALA A 185 19.21 -17.73 3.46
N THR A 186 19.05 -18.99 3.08
CA THR A 186 18.53 -20.03 3.96
C THR A 186 19.64 -20.34 4.97
N ILE A 187 19.51 -19.83 6.19
CA ILE A 187 20.26 -20.37 7.32
C ILE A 187 19.77 -21.81 7.48
N LEU A 188 20.62 -22.78 7.17
CA LEU A 188 20.41 -24.24 7.30
C LEU A 188 19.73 -25.00 6.15
N GLY A 189 19.57 -24.54 4.95
CA GLY A 189 19.25 -25.45 3.81
C GLY A 189 17.98 -26.33 3.90
N LEU A 190 17.10 -26.10 4.87
CA LEU A 190 15.99 -27.02 5.22
C LEU A 190 14.60 -26.61 4.71
N PHE A 191 14.45 -25.43 4.15
CA PHE A 191 13.17 -24.98 3.59
C PHE A 191 13.35 -24.40 2.19
N HIS A 192 13.14 -25.21 1.18
CA HIS A 192 12.88 -24.72 -0.17
C HIS A 192 11.46 -24.16 -0.21
N THR A 193 11.29 -22.88 0.02
CA THR A 193 10.06 -22.21 -0.40
C THR A 193 10.08 -22.13 -1.91
N SER A 194 9.10 -22.72 -2.57
CA SER A 194 8.92 -22.55 -4.01
C SER A 194 8.97 -21.06 -4.36
N PRO A 195 9.77 -20.64 -5.33
CA PRO A 195 9.83 -19.23 -5.69
C PRO A 195 8.43 -18.73 -6.04
N GLY A 196 8.04 -17.60 -5.44
CA GLY A 196 6.80 -16.94 -5.81
C GLY A 196 6.91 -16.46 -7.26
N CYS A 197 5.85 -16.58 -8.04
CA CYS A 197 5.75 -16.00 -9.36
C CYS A 197 4.86 -14.75 -9.28
N ALA A 198 5.37 -13.61 -9.75
CA ALA A 198 4.56 -12.41 -9.91
C ALA A 198 3.76 -12.51 -11.22
N ARG A 199 2.44 -12.39 -11.14
CA ARG A 199 1.56 -12.32 -12.31
C ARG A 199 1.15 -10.89 -12.55
N ILE A 200 1.54 -10.37 -13.71
CA ILE A 200 1.32 -8.97 -14.08
C ILE A 200 0.74 -8.96 -15.49
N GLY A 201 -0.38 -8.29 -15.70
CA GLY A 201 -1.02 -8.26 -17.03
C GLY A 201 -0.14 -7.52 -18.03
N SER A 202 0.20 -6.26 -17.75
CA SER A 202 1.06 -5.44 -18.60
C SER A 202 2.11 -4.67 -17.78
N ILE A 203 3.30 -4.47 -18.38
CA ILE A 203 4.40 -3.71 -17.79
C ILE A 203 4.88 -2.71 -18.84
N GLU A 204 4.92 -1.42 -18.48
CA GLU A 204 5.38 -0.36 -19.36
C GLU A 204 6.33 0.59 -18.62
N GLY A 205 7.54 0.82 -19.17
CA GLY A 205 8.54 1.67 -18.54
C GLY A 205 9.76 1.91 -19.40
N ASP A 206 10.68 2.75 -18.92
CA ASP A 206 11.94 2.99 -19.64
C ASP A 206 12.95 1.87 -19.39
N ASN A 207 13.19 1.53 -18.13
CA ASN A 207 14.13 0.49 -17.70
C ASN A 207 13.39 -0.61 -16.95
N ILE A 208 13.40 -1.81 -17.50
CA ILE A 208 12.63 -2.93 -16.96
C ILE A 208 13.56 -4.11 -16.71
N GLU A 209 13.58 -4.62 -15.47
CA GLU A 209 14.30 -5.83 -15.10
C GLU A 209 13.36 -6.81 -14.37
N LEU A 210 13.22 -8.02 -14.92
CA LEU A 210 12.24 -9.00 -14.49
C LEU A 210 12.88 -10.36 -14.19
N GLU A 211 12.52 -10.95 -13.03
CA GLU A 211 12.80 -12.34 -12.67
C GLU A 211 11.57 -12.98 -12.04
N ASN A 212 11.26 -14.23 -12.41
CA ASN A 212 10.10 -14.97 -11.94
C ASN A 212 8.77 -14.23 -12.16
N VAL A 213 8.59 -13.66 -13.35
CA VAL A 213 7.40 -12.91 -13.75
C VAL A 213 6.66 -13.63 -14.88
N GLU A 214 5.34 -13.71 -14.74
CA GLU A 214 4.41 -14.05 -15.80
C GLU A 214 3.68 -12.78 -16.24
N ALA A 215 3.84 -12.35 -17.51
CA ALA A 215 3.18 -11.18 -18.05
C ALA A 215 2.73 -11.40 -19.50
N GLU A 216 1.62 -10.75 -19.87
CA GLU A 216 1.11 -10.83 -21.26
C GLU A 216 1.94 -9.95 -22.18
N ILE A 217 2.27 -8.73 -21.75
CA ILE A 217 3.01 -7.77 -22.55
C ILE A 217 3.96 -6.93 -21.68
N VAL A 218 5.17 -6.71 -22.21
CA VAL A 218 6.18 -5.83 -21.64
C VAL A 218 6.62 -4.83 -22.69
N ARG A 219 6.59 -3.53 -22.36
CA ARG A 219 7.01 -2.42 -23.23
C ARG A 219 8.07 -1.61 -22.53
N GLY A 220 9.24 -1.44 -23.15
CA GLY A 220 10.32 -0.66 -22.55
C GLY A 220 11.37 -0.19 -23.53
N LYS A 221 12.21 0.76 -23.14
CA LYS A 221 13.39 1.13 -23.91
C LYS A 221 14.51 0.10 -23.70
N TYR A 222 14.82 -0.19 -22.44
CA TYR A 222 15.81 -1.19 -22.03
C TYR A 222 15.08 -2.25 -21.23
N VAL A 223 15.06 -3.47 -21.75
CA VAL A 223 14.32 -4.59 -21.16
C VAL A 223 15.28 -5.75 -20.89
N ARG A 224 15.37 -6.16 -19.62
CA ARG A 224 16.11 -7.34 -19.19
C ARG A 224 15.18 -8.37 -18.59
N ILE A 225 15.15 -9.56 -19.16
CA ILE A 225 14.29 -10.67 -18.74
C ILE A 225 15.18 -11.83 -18.32
N GLY A 226 15.27 -12.04 -17.02
CA GLY A 226 16.03 -13.11 -16.39
C GLY A 226 15.24 -14.40 -16.24
N HIS A 227 15.74 -15.26 -15.37
CA HIS A 227 15.22 -16.62 -15.17
C HIS A 227 13.79 -16.65 -14.64
N GLY A 228 13.10 -17.74 -14.92
CA GLY A 228 11.74 -18.02 -14.40
C GLY A 228 10.64 -17.16 -15.00
N CYS A 229 10.93 -16.29 -15.98
CA CYS A 229 9.95 -15.47 -16.64
C CYS A 229 9.17 -16.24 -17.73
N ARG A 230 7.89 -15.83 -17.92
CA ARG A 230 7.02 -16.26 -19.01
C ARG A 230 6.33 -15.02 -19.57
N ILE A 231 6.90 -14.46 -20.63
CA ILE A 231 6.40 -13.24 -21.25
C ILE A 231 5.76 -13.56 -22.61
N GLY A 232 4.54 -13.07 -22.82
CA GLY A 232 3.85 -13.22 -24.09
C GLY A 232 4.53 -12.43 -25.20
N THR A 233 4.52 -11.11 -25.07
CA THR A 233 5.10 -10.18 -26.06
C THR A 233 6.00 -9.16 -25.39
N VAL A 234 7.15 -8.90 -25.99
CA VAL A 234 8.05 -7.81 -25.60
C VAL A 234 8.19 -6.82 -26.75
N GLU A 235 7.88 -5.55 -26.47
CA GLU A 235 8.13 -4.43 -27.35
C GLU A 235 9.25 -3.58 -26.76
N TYR A 236 10.39 -3.44 -27.45
CA TYR A 236 11.55 -2.75 -26.89
C TYR A 236 12.09 -1.68 -27.85
N GLY A 237 12.57 -0.57 -27.28
CA GLY A 237 13.10 0.54 -28.05
C GLY A 237 14.57 0.38 -28.42
N GLU A 238 15.44 0.16 -27.45
CA GLU A 238 16.90 0.21 -27.63
C GLU A 238 17.58 -1.13 -27.39
N ASN A 239 17.28 -1.82 -26.29
CA ASN A 239 17.94 -3.08 -25.97
C ASN A 239 16.99 -4.09 -25.34
N LEU A 240 17.14 -5.36 -25.72
CA LEU A 240 16.48 -6.51 -25.11
C LEU A 240 17.54 -7.56 -24.75
N GLU A 241 17.66 -7.86 -23.47
CA GLU A 241 18.39 -9.01 -22.96
C GLU A 241 17.39 -10.00 -22.36
N ALA A 242 17.30 -11.19 -22.93
CA ALA A 242 16.37 -12.21 -22.45
C ALA A 242 17.02 -13.58 -22.41
N GLU A 243 16.78 -14.33 -21.34
CA GLU A 243 17.18 -15.74 -21.28
C GLU A 243 16.36 -16.57 -22.27
N HIS A 244 16.98 -17.61 -22.82
CA HIS A 244 16.37 -18.45 -23.85
C HIS A 244 15.07 -19.10 -23.36
N GLY A 245 13.99 -18.95 -24.16
CA GLY A 245 12.69 -19.54 -23.88
C GLY A 245 11.79 -18.76 -22.92
N THR A 246 12.22 -17.59 -22.41
CA THR A 246 11.43 -16.76 -21.50
C THR A 246 10.42 -15.86 -22.23
N VAL A 247 10.62 -15.57 -23.49
CA VAL A 247 9.79 -14.70 -24.34
C VAL A 247 9.23 -15.48 -25.52
N ARG A 248 7.93 -15.35 -25.80
CA ARG A 248 7.29 -15.96 -26.97
C ARG A 248 7.49 -15.15 -28.25
N GLN A 249 7.34 -13.85 -28.15
CA GLN A 249 7.47 -12.91 -29.28
C GLN A 249 8.17 -11.64 -28.84
N SER A 250 9.13 -11.15 -29.62
CA SER A 250 9.77 -9.87 -29.40
C SER A 250 9.73 -9.00 -30.66
N THR A 251 9.47 -7.72 -30.50
CA THR A 251 9.34 -6.75 -31.59
C THR A 251 10.09 -5.47 -31.22
N PRO A 252 11.12 -5.08 -31.99
CA PRO A 252 11.74 -3.76 -31.79
C PRO A 252 10.76 -2.68 -32.26
N THR A 253 10.50 -1.72 -31.37
CA THR A 253 9.76 -0.50 -31.73
C THR A 253 10.75 0.46 -32.35
N GLY A 254 11.05 0.28 -33.65
CA GLY A 254 12.04 1.06 -34.36
C GLY A 254 11.72 2.55 -34.32
N THR A 255 12.73 3.33 -33.95
CA THR A 255 12.78 4.77 -34.19
C THR A 255 12.71 4.98 -35.71
N LYS A 256 11.59 5.56 -36.19
CA LYS A 256 11.55 6.21 -37.52
C LYS A 256 12.20 7.57 -37.43
#